data_620048e8d2252f3d381748e7670b891b
#
_entry.id   620048e8d2252f3d381748e7670b891b
#
_cell.length_a   1.000
_cell.length_b   1.000
_cell.length_c   1.000
_cell.angle_alpha   90.00
_cell.angle_beta   90.00
_cell.angle_gamma   90.00
#
_symmetry.space_group_name_H-M   'P 1'
#
loop_
_entity.id
_entity.type
_entity.pdbx_description
1 polymer ?
#
loop_
_entity_poly.entity_id
_entity_poly.type
_entity_poly.pdbx_seq_one_letter_code
_entity_poly.pdbx_strand_id
1 'polypeptide(L)'
;VPKCIIKQDKPRYQQLQVKLIIRDEVNVKLEGLDVGIRKRLVDKFKYEIPGARYQPSVRLGRWDGKVPFFNLGGTTYINLLPEILPILENLNYDVELEDSRDYSTQFEFDEITETTFSHKMWPKGHPREGEPIVLRDYQPEILNNFLKNRQSVQEVATGAGKTIMTAALSQAVERYGRSVIIVPNKSLVTQTEADYINLGLDVGVYFGDRKEYNRTHTICTWQSLNNMMKTTRSGEAEVEISDFIAGVVCV
;
A
#
# COMPACT_ATOMS: atom_id res chain seq x y z
N VAL A 1 -11.28 -27.53 63.12
CA VAL A 1 -11.82 -28.16 61.95
C VAL A 1 -11.36 -27.25 60.77
N PRO A 2 -10.44 -27.66 59.89
CA PRO A 2 -10.02 -26.84 58.77
C PRO A 2 -11.09 -26.90 57.68
N LYS A 3 -11.57 -25.73 57.22
CA LYS A 3 -12.45 -25.57 56.08
C LYS A 3 -11.67 -25.93 54.79
N CYS A 4 -12.07 -27.04 54.19
CA CYS A 4 -11.63 -27.43 52.86
C CYS A 4 -12.17 -26.43 51.83
N ILE A 5 -11.30 -25.59 51.26
CA ILE A 5 -11.63 -24.70 50.14
C ILE A 5 -11.59 -25.56 48.90
N ILE A 6 -12.77 -25.98 48.44
CA ILE A 6 -12.93 -26.61 47.13
C ILE A 6 -12.60 -25.52 46.07
N LYS A 7 -11.43 -25.60 45.49
CA LYS A 7 -11.15 -24.87 44.25
C LYS A 7 -12.08 -25.43 43.18
N GLN A 8 -13.09 -24.66 42.80
CA GLN A 8 -13.86 -24.93 41.61
C GLN A 8 -12.93 -24.84 40.44
N ASP A 9 -12.57 -25.98 39.86
CA ASP A 9 -11.93 -26.05 38.55
C ASP A 9 -12.89 -25.39 37.54
N LYS A 10 -12.52 -24.22 37.04
CA LYS A 10 -13.20 -23.63 35.88
C LYS A 10 -13.10 -24.64 34.73
N PRO A 11 -14.20 -24.95 34.06
CA PRO A 11 -14.16 -25.86 32.91
C PRO A 11 -13.11 -25.36 31.97
N ARG A 12 -12.14 -26.21 31.57
CA ARG A 12 -11.20 -25.97 30.47
C ARG A 12 -12.04 -25.90 29.22
N TYR A 13 -12.50 -24.70 28.86
CA TYR A 13 -12.96 -24.47 27.50
C TYR A 13 -11.79 -24.83 26.56
N GLN A 14 -12.03 -25.75 25.63
CA GLN A 14 -11.07 -26.03 24.57
C GLN A 14 -10.78 -24.71 23.89
N GLN A 15 -9.57 -24.21 24.05
CA GLN A 15 -9.10 -23.05 23.31
C GLN A 15 -9.12 -23.40 21.84
N LEU A 16 -9.91 -22.66 21.06
CA LEU A 16 -9.98 -22.82 19.62
C LEU A 16 -8.70 -22.20 19.05
N GLN A 17 -7.93 -22.99 18.31
CA GLN A 17 -6.70 -22.51 17.71
C GLN A 17 -6.95 -21.95 16.32
N VAL A 18 -6.35 -20.81 16.05
CA VAL A 18 -6.34 -20.15 14.75
C VAL A 18 -4.90 -19.84 14.36
N LYS A 19 -4.52 -20.18 13.15
CA LYS A 19 -3.22 -19.85 12.60
C LYS A 19 -3.33 -18.59 11.75
N LEU A 20 -2.61 -17.53 12.16
CA LEU A 20 -2.46 -16.29 11.42
C LEU A 20 -1.19 -16.36 10.57
N ILE A 21 -1.34 -16.46 9.26
CA ILE A 21 -0.24 -16.52 8.31
C ILE A 21 -0.10 -15.16 7.64
N ILE A 22 1.01 -14.47 7.88
CA ILE A 22 1.37 -13.23 7.19
C ILE A 22 2.17 -13.62 5.95
N ARG A 23 1.61 -13.38 4.76
CA ARG A 23 2.21 -13.78 3.49
C ARG A 23 3.12 -12.72 2.90
N ASP A 24 2.68 -11.48 2.99
CA ASP A 24 3.36 -10.30 2.48
C ASP A 24 2.91 -9.06 3.28
N GLU A 25 3.34 -7.88 2.90
CA GLU A 25 3.03 -6.61 3.58
C GLU A 25 1.55 -6.21 3.47
N VAL A 26 0.76 -6.91 2.66
CA VAL A 26 -0.64 -6.57 2.38
C VAL A 26 -1.58 -7.68 2.85
N ASN A 27 -1.23 -8.95 2.54
CA ASN A 27 -2.15 -10.07 2.63
C ASN A 27 -1.83 -10.98 3.81
N VAL A 28 -2.87 -11.31 4.55
CA VAL A 28 -2.82 -12.29 5.64
C VAL A 28 -3.91 -13.35 5.45
N LYS A 29 -3.70 -14.52 6.04
CA LYS A 29 -4.67 -15.59 6.05
C LYS A 29 -4.88 -16.10 7.47
N LEU A 30 -6.13 -16.28 7.86
CA LEU A 30 -6.55 -16.89 9.11
C LEU A 30 -7.07 -18.30 8.82
N GLU A 31 -6.34 -19.32 9.27
CA GLU A 31 -6.70 -20.72 9.13
C GLU A 31 -7.23 -21.28 10.45
N GLY A 32 -8.17 -22.22 10.39
CA GLY A 32 -8.78 -22.83 11.56
C GLY A 32 -10.03 -22.11 12.09
N LEU A 33 -10.44 -20.97 11.49
CA LEU A 33 -11.68 -20.30 11.85
C LEU A 33 -12.90 -21.11 11.44
N ASP A 34 -13.89 -21.19 12.36
CA ASP A 34 -15.21 -21.73 12.06
C ASP A 34 -15.91 -20.96 10.92
N VAL A 35 -16.71 -21.68 10.12
CA VAL A 35 -17.44 -21.08 8.98
C VAL A 35 -18.38 -19.97 9.41
N GLY A 36 -19.03 -20.11 10.57
CA GLY A 36 -19.94 -19.10 11.12
C GLY A 36 -19.19 -17.81 11.48
N ILE A 37 -18.01 -17.93 12.04
CA ILE A 37 -17.16 -16.78 12.39
C ILE A 37 -16.64 -16.11 11.10
N ARG A 38 -16.19 -16.89 10.11
CA ARG A 38 -15.78 -16.34 8.81
C ARG A 38 -16.89 -15.55 8.14
N LYS A 39 -18.12 -16.04 8.14
CA LYS A 39 -19.28 -15.31 7.61
C LYS A 39 -19.50 -13.99 8.34
N ARG A 40 -19.44 -13.99 9.69
CA ARG A 40 -19.56 -12.76 10.50
C ARG A 40 -18.47 -11.74 10.17
N LEU A 41 -17.22 -12.18 9.98
CA LEU A 41 -16.12 -11.31 9.60
C LEU A 41 -16.30 -10.75 8.19
N VAL A 42 -16.75 -11.58 7.22
CA VAL A 42 -17.10 -11.11 5.87
C VAL A 42 -18.16 -10.02 5.95
N ASP A 43 -19.22 -10.22 6.73
CA ASP A 43 -20.31 -9.25 6.82
C ASP A 43 -19.90 -7.97 7.57
N LYS A 44 -19.05 -8.09 8.59
CA LYS A 44 -18.54 -6.93 9.33
C LYS A 44 -17.60 -6.06 8.49
N PHE A 45 -16.72 -6.69 7.70
CA PHE A 45 -15.70 -6.00 6.92
C PHE A 45 -16.09 -5.83 5.45
N LYS A 46 -17.35 -5.49 5.20
CA LYS A 46 -17.86 -5.07 3.88
C LYS A 46 -17.91 -3.56 3.79
N TYR A 47 -17.40 -3.03 2.69
CA TYR A 47 -17.52 -1.62 2.34
C TYR A 47 -18.58 -1.44 1.25
N GLU A 48 -19.54 -0.58 1.49
CA GLU A 48 -20.54 -0.21 0.49
C GLU A 48 -19.98 0.82 -0.48
N ILE A 49 -19.98 0.48 -1.76
CA ILE A 49 -19.47 1.39 -2.80
C ILE A 49 -20.44 2.56 -2.96
N PRO A 50 -19.99 3.82 -2.80
CA PRO A 50 -20.83 4.98 -3.02
C PRO A 50 -21.44 4.96 -4.42
N GLY A 51 -22.77 5.09 -4.49
CA GLY A 51 -23.48 5.06 -5.77
C GLY A 51 -23.66 3.68 -6.40
N ALA A 52 -23.24 2.60 -5.77
CA ALA A 52 -23.38 1.23 -6.31
C ALA A 52 -24.83 0.88 -6.68
N ARG A 53 -25.84 1.40 -5.95
CA ARG A 53 -27.27 1.22 -6.22
C ARG A 53 -27.70 1.63 -7.63
N TYR A 54 -26.94 2.49 -8.29
CA TYR A 54 -27.21 2.94 -9.67
C TYR A 54 -26.55 2.04 -10.72
N GLN A 55 -25.67 1.13 -10.31
CA GLN A 55 -25.01 0.22 -11.24
C GLN A 55 -25.96 -0.88 -11.74
N PRO A 56 -25.88 -1.25 -13.02
CA PRO A 56 -26.74 -2.30 -13.58
C PRO A 56 -26.63 -3.65 -12.85
N SER A 57 -25.43 -4.00 -12.38
CA SER A 57 -25.19 -5.24 -11.64
C SER A 57 -25.96 -5.31 -10.32
N VAL A 58 -26.09 -4.19 -9.61
CA VAL A 58 -26.84 -4.09 -8.36
C VAL A 58 -28.35 -4.08 -8.67
N ARG A 59 -28.77 -3.33 -9.68
CA ARG A 59 -30.20 -3.23 -10.09
C ARG A 59 -30.74 -4.57 -10.57
N LEU A 60 -29.89 -5.42 -11.16
CA LEU A 60 -30.23 -6.77 -11.61
C LEU A 60 -30.05 -7.84 -10.52
N GLY A 61 -29.72 -7.44 -9.28
CA GLY A 61 -29.52 -8.37 -8.18
C GLY A 61 -28.30 -9.30 -8.31
N ARG A 62 -27.36 -8.98 -9.23
CA ARG A 62 -26.15 -9.79 -9.46
C ARG A 62 -25.02 -9.47 -8.46
N TRP A 63 -25.12 -8.35 -7.79
CA TRP A 63 -24.16 -7.87 -6.80
C TRP A 63 -24.88 -7.03 -5.75
N ASP A 64 -24.43 -7.09 -4.49
CA ASP A 64 -25.02 -6.34 -3.36
C ASP A 64 -24.49 -4.90 -3.21
N GLY A 65 -23.60 -4.47 -4.11
CA GLY A 65 -22.99 -3.13 -4.05
C GLY A 65 -21.87 -3.00 -3.03
N LYS A 66 -21.43 -4.09 -2.42
CA LYS A 66 -20.42 -4.13 -1.36
C LYS A 66 -19.17 -4.88 -1.78
N VAL A 67 -18.04 -4.45 -1.24
CA VAL A 67 -16.76 -5.13 -1.42
C VAL A 67 -16.32 -5.68 -0.06
N PRO A 68 -16.14 -7.00 0.07
CA PRO A 68 -15.64 -7.59 1.30
C PRO A 68 -14.12 -7.44 1.38
N PHE A 69 -13.62 -6.97 2.53
CA PHE A 69 -12.19 -6.94 2.84
C PHE A 69 -11.73 -8.19 3.61
N PHE A 70 -12.65 -9.01 4.04
CA PHE A 70 -12.42 -10.36 4.56
C PHE A 70 -13.18 -11.36 3.69
N ASN A 71 -12.55 -12.44 3.24
CA ASN A 71 -13.20 -13.45 2.41
C ASN A 71 -13.49 -14.76 3.16
N LEU A 72 -14.39 -15.57 2.64
CA LEU A 72 -14.76 -16.85 3.26
C LEU A 72 -13.60 -17.86 3.34
N GLY A 73 -12.56 -17.69 2.53
CA GLY A 73 -11.33 -18.48 2.60
C GLY A 73 -10.40 -18.10 3.74
N GLY A 74 -10.77 -17.05 4.53
CA GLY A 74 -9.97 -16.56 5.65
C GLY A 74 -8.89 -15.56 5.25
N THR A 75 -8.83 -15.13 4.00
CA THR A 75 -7.85 -14.13 3.53
C THR A 75 -8.38 -12.73 3.79
N THR A 76 -7.51 -11.86 4.27
CA THR A 76 -7.79 -10.45 4.54
C THR A 76 -6.52 -9.61 4.45
N TYR A 77 -6.61 -8.33 4.81
CA TYR A 77 -5.50 -7.39 4.79
C TYR A 77 -4.86 -7.24 6.16
N ILE A 78 -3.53 -7.11 6.19
CA ILE A 78 -2.75 -6.95 7.44
C ILE A 78 -3.25 -5.76 8.29
N ASN A 79 -3.66 -4.68 7.64
CA ASN A 79 -4.15 -3.46 8.29
C ASN A 79 -5.52 -3.64 8.98
N LEU A 80 -6.22 -4.75 8.76
CA LEU A 80 -7.45 -5.09 9.49
C LEU A 80 -7.19 -5.93 10.74
N LEU A 81 -5.97 -6.41 10.96
CA LEU A 81 -5.65 -7.22 12.15
C LEU A 81 -5.95 -6.52 13.47
N PRO A 82 -5.68 -5.21 13.67
CA PRO A 82 -6.01 -4.51 14.90
C PRO A 82 -7.50 -4.58 15.26
N GLU A 83 -8.38 -4.74 14.27
CA GLU A 83 -9.82 -4.89 14.50
C GLU A 83 -10.27 -6.36 14.60
N ILE A 84 -9.58 -7.26 13.92
CA ILE A 84 -9.92 -8.69 13.88
C ILE A 84 -9.44 -9.40 15.15
N LEU A 85 -8.20 -9.17 15.58
CA LEU A 85 -7.60 -9.88 16.71
C LEU A 85 -8.40 -9.73 18.00
N PRO A 86 -8.90 -8.54 18.40
CA PRO A 86 -9.76 -8.42 19.58
C PRO A 86 -11.07 -9.21 19.48
N ILE A 87 -11.62 -9.38 18.26
CA ILE A 87 -12.81 -10.18 18.04
C ILE A 87 -12.51 -11.66 18.31
N LEU A 88 -11.37 -12.15 17.81
CA LEU A 88 -10.95 -13.53 18.01
C LEU A 88 -10.65 -13.82 19.49
N GLU A 89 -9.98 -12.90 20.17
CA GLU A 89 -9.70 -12.96 21.59
C GLU A 89 -10.98 -13.05 22.43
N ASN A 90 -11.98 -12.21 22.14
CA ASN A 90 -13.29 -12.24 22.80
C ASN A 90 -14.06 -13.54 22.54
N LEU A 91 -13.75 -14.25 21.46
CA LEU A 91 -14.31 -15.56 21.12
C LEU A 91 -13.47 -16.73 21.66
N ASN A 92 -12.46 -16.46 22.50
CA ASN A 92 -11.51 -17.42 23.08
C ASN A 92 -10.70 -18.21 22.05
N TYR A 93 -10.37 -17.59 20.91
CA TYR A 93 -9.39 -18.14 20.00
C TYR A 93 -7.98 -17.82 20.49
N ASP A 94 -7.12 -18.81 20.44
CA ASP A 94 -5.67 -18.67 20.57
C ASP A 94 -5.06 -18.51 19.19
N VAL A 95 -4.30 -17.44 18.97
CA VAL A 95 -3.78 -17.08 17.65
C VAL A 95 -2.30 -17.41 17.58
N GLU A 96 -1.97 -18.42 16.79
CA GLU A 96 -0.59 -18.77 16.45
C GLU A 96 -0.14 -17.95 15.23
N LEU A 97 0.97 -17.22 15.37
CA LEU A 97 1.52 -16.39 14.31
C LEU A 97 2.56 -17.16 13.48
N GLU A 98 2.37 -17.22 12.16
CA GLU A 98 3.38 -17.59 11.18
C GLU A 98 3.64 -16.41 10.25
N ASP A 99 4.85 -15.83 10.34
CA ASP A 99 5.27 -14.74 9.47
C ASP A 99 6.21 -15.29 8.39
N SER A 100 5.74 -15.29 7.14
CA SER A 100 6.47 -15.80 5.97
C SER A 100 7.18 -14.71 5.17
N ARG A 101 7.20 -13.46 5.68
CA ARG A 101 7.85 -12.35 4.99
C ARG A 101 9.36 -12.44 5.08
N ASP A 102 10.01 -11.94 4.04
CA ASP A 102 11.47 -11.80 4.03
C ASP A 102 11.87 -10.45 4.69
N TYR A 103 12.63 -10.55 5.77
CA TYR A 103 13.20 -9.41 6.50
C TYR A 103 14.70 -9.24 6.24
N SER A 104 15.24 -9.86 5.20
CA SER A 104 16.66 -9.76 4.87
C SER A 104 17.09 -8.34 4.53
N THR A 105 16.18 -7.53 3.99
CA THR A 105 16.43 -6.13 3.66
C THR A 105 15.95 -5.20 4.77
N GLN A 106 16.90 -4.58 5.48
CA GLN A 106 16.60 -3.48 6.39
C GLN A 106 16.68 -2.16 5.62
N PHE A 107 15.59 -1.39 5.67
CA PHE A 107 15.54 -0.07 5.06
C PHE A 107 15.88 0.99 6.10
N GLU A 108 16.96 1.70 5.85
CA GLU A 108 17.41 2.85 6.62
C GLU A 108 17.36 4.08 5.74
N PHE A 109 16.69 5.11 6.17
CA PHE A 109 16.54 6.36 5.42
C PHE A 109 17.18 7.50 6.21
N ASP A 110 17.92 8.34 5.49
CA ASP A 110 18.39 9.59 6.04
C ASP A 110 17.20 10.54 6.26
N GLU A 111 17.28 11.36 7.30
CA GLU A 111 16.25 12.34 7.58
C GLU A 111 16.17 13.37 6.45
N ILE A 112 14.98 13.54 5.90
CA ILE A 112 14.70 14.59 4.91
C ILE A 112 14.49 15.89 5.65
N THR A 113 15.24 16.93 5.26
CA THR A 113 15.17 18.28 5.78
C THR A 113 14.74 19.27 4.71
N GLU A 114 14.43 20.49 5.08
CA GLU A 114 14.11 21.57 4.13
C GLU A 114 15.21 21.76 3.07
N THR A 115 16.45 21.53 3.43
CA THR A 115 17.64 21.74 2.59
C THR A 115 18.06 20.50 1.79
N THR A 116 17.35 19.39 1.89
CA THR A 116 17.72 18.12 1.23
C THR A 116 17.97 18.31 -0.27
N PHE A 117 17.21 19.17 -0.94
CA PHE A 117 17.38 19.50 -2.36
C PHE A 117 18.09 20.81 -2.64
N SER A 118 18.67 21.49 -1.66
CA SER A 118 19.31 22.79 -1.85
C SER A 118 20.50 22.80 -2.82
N HIS A 119 21.02 21.63 -3.16
CA HIS A 119 22.04 21.43 -4.20
C HIS A 119 21.46 21.46 -5.62
N LYS A 120 20.13 21.44 -5.79
CA LYS A 120 19.40 21.55 -7.06
C LYS A 120 18.77 22.94 -7.17
N MET A 121 18.67 23.44 -8.39
CA MET A 121 18.08 24.74 -8.68
C MET A 121 16.73 24.59 -9.36
N TRP A 122 15.82 25.53 -9.14
CA TRP A 122 14.58 25.58 -9.86
C TRP A 122 14.82 25.72 -11.37
N PRO A 123 14.15 24.92 -12.19
CA PRO A 123 14.39 24.88 -13.62
C PRO A 123 13.91 26.17 -14.31
N LYS A 124 14.38 26.33 -15.56
CA LYS A 124 13.96 27.43 -16.42
C LYS A 124 12.44 27.45 -16.61
N GLY A 125 11.86 28.64 -16.50
CA GLY A 125 10.42 28.85 -16.60
C GLY A 125 9.65 28.70 -15.29
N HIS A 126 10.33 28.30 -14.20
CA HIS A 126 9.71 28.31 -12.87
C HIS A 126 9.76 29.72 -12.25
N PRO A 127 8.74 30.17 -11.46
CA PRO A 127 8.74 31.50 -10.82
C PRO A 127 9.98 31.79 -9.95
N ARG A 128 10.66 30.75 -9.48
CA ARG A 128 11.89 30.82 -8.68
C ARG A 128 13.11 30.31 -9.46
N GLU A 129 13.13 30.47 -10.77
CA GLU A 129 14.21 30.01 -11.65
C GLU A 129 15.58 30.42 -11.11
N GLY A 130 16.49 29.46 -11.01
CA GLY A 130 17.87 29.70 -10.56
C GLY A 130 18.04 29.83 -9.04
N GLU A 131 16.98 29.76 -8.25
CA GLU A 131 17.09 29.67 -6.80
C GLU A 131 17.25 28.21 -6.35
N PRO A 132 17.93 27.93 -5.23
CA PRO A 132 17.99 26.59 -4.65
C PRO A 132 16.60 26.06 -4.33
N ILE A 133 16.42 24.75 -4.52
CA ILE A 133 15.18 24.08 -4.16
C ILE A 133 15.19 23.83 -2.66
N VAL A 134 14.34 24.56 -1.94
CA VAL A 134 14.13 24.42 -0.51
C VAL A 134 12.70 23.91 -0.30
N LEU A 135 12.57 22.81 0.45
CA LEU A 135 11.27 22.27 0.82
C LEU A 135 10.58 23.21 1.82
N ARG A 136 9.26 23.26 1.78
CA ARG A 136 8.48 23.99 2.78
C ARG A 136 8.51 23.23 4.10
N ASP A 137 8.38 23.93 5.21
CA ASP A 137 8.48 23.43 6.59
C ASP A 137 7.71 22.14 6.87
N TYR A 138 6.48 22.03 6.37
CA TYR A 138 5.62 20.84 6.54
C TYR A 138 5.99 19.66 5.64
N GLN A 139 6.71 19.89 4.53
CA GLN A 139 7.02 18.82 3.57
C GLN A 139 7.98 17.77 4.14
N PRO A 140 9.08 18.13 4.81
CA PRO A 140 9.94 17.15 5.47
C PRO A 140 9.21 16.31 6.52
N GLU A 141 8.30 16.90 7.29
CA GLU A 141 7.51 16.18 8.29
C GLU A 141 6.68 15.07 7.63
N ILE A 142 5.94 15.40 6.55
CA ILE A 142 5.13 14.43 5.79
C ILE A 142 6.01 13.32 5.22
N LEU A 143 7.16 13.67 4.62
CA LEU A 143 8.07 12.74 4.00
C LEU A 143 8.69 11.78 5.01
N ASN A 144 9.21 12.30 6.12
CA ASN A 144 9.80 11.47 7.17
C ASN A 144 8.75 10.58 7.85
N ASN A 145 7.52 11.07 7.96
CA ASN A 145 6.41 10.27 8.48
C ASN A 145 6.06 9.12 7.53
N PHE A 146 6.08 9.35 6.22
CA PHE A 146 5.90 8.30 5.20
C PHE A 146 7.03 7.26 5.27
N LEU A 147 8.29 7.69 5.36
CA LEU A 147 9.43 6.78 5.45
C LEU A 147 9.41 5.89 6.71
N LYS A 148 8.86 6.40 7.81
CA LYS A 148 8.62 5.62 9.04
C LYS A 148 7.43 4.66 8.92
N ASN A 149 6.38 5.08 8.19
CA ASN A 149 5.13 4.34 8.03
C ASN A 149 4.94 3.94 6.57
N ARG A 150 5.60 2.87 6.15
CA ARG A 150 5.71 2.42 4.74
C ARG A 150 4.38 2.16 4.04
N GLN A 151 3.31 1.91 4.78
CA GLN A 151 1.95 1.76 4.27
C GLN A 151 1.07 2.83 4.88
N SER A 152 1.08 4.01 4.33
CA SER A 152 0.29 5.14 4.83
C SER A 152 -0.36 5.91 3.69
N VAL A 153 -1.47 6.58 4.00
CA VAL A 153 -2.12 7.54 3.12
C VAL A 153 -1.82 8.93 3.67
N GLN A 154 -1.24 9.78 2.84
CA GLN A 154 -0.94 11.16 3.18
C GLN A 154 -1.96 12.07 2.50
N GLU A 155 -2.83 12.69 3.28
CA GLU A 155 -3.78 13.68 2.77
C GLU A 155 -3.10 15.04 2.67
N VAL A 156 -2.87 15.49 1.44
CA VAL A 156 -2.12 16.71 1.15
C VAL A 156 -2.93 17.62 0.25
N ALA A 157 -3.11 18.87 0.65
CA ALA A 157 -3.90 19.87 -0.07
C ALA A 157 -3.39 20.12 -1.50
N THR A 158 -4.27 20.57 -2.37
CA THR A 158 -3.89 21.02 -3.72
C THR A 158 -2.94 22.22 -3.61
N GLY A 159 -1.88 22.24 -4.42
CA GLY A 159 -0.86 23.31 -4.39
C GLY A 159 0.21 23.16 -3.29
N ALA A 160 0.14 22.14 -2.44
CA ALA A 160 1.13 21.89 -1.40
C ALA A 160 2.46 21.29 -1.92
N GLY A 161 2.61 21.10 -3.23
CA GLY A 161 3.85 20.56 -3.83
C GLY A 161 3.96 19.04 -3.77
N LYS A 162 2.87 18.32 -4.03
CA LYS A 162 2.87 16.84 -4.05
C LYS A 162 3.97 16.27 -4.93
N THR A 163 4.16 16.82 -6.13
CA THR A 163 5.15 16.30 -7.09
C THR A 163 6.57 16.38 -6.56
N ILE A 164 6.95 17.49 -5.92
CA ILE A 164 8.30 17.61 -5.35
C ILE A 164 8.49 16.67 -4.15
N MET A 165 7.43 16.47 -3.34
CA MET A 165 7.48 15.50 -2.24
C MET A 165 7.62 14.06 -2.78
N THR A 166 6.85 13.71 -3.83
CA THR A 166 6.96 12.40 -4.47
C THR A 166 8.35 12.18 -5.07
N ALA A 167 8.93 13.20 -5.71
CA ALA A 167 10.29 13.15 -6.24
C ALA A 167 11.34 12.98 -5.11
N ALA A 168 11.13 13.63 -3.96
CA ALA A 168 11.98 13.47 -2.79
C ALA A 168 11.95 12.05 -2.23
N LEU A 169 10.76 11.46 -2.12
CA LEU A 169 10.62 10.06 -1.72
C LEU A 169 11.29 9.13 -2.73
N SER A 170 11.06 9.36 -4.03
CA SER A 170 11.68 8.57 -5.09
C SER A 170 13.21 8.58 -4.99
N GLN A 171 13.81 9.74 -4.76
CA GLN A 171 15.26 9.86 -4.59
C GLN A 171 15.73 9.17 -3.29
N ALA A 172 15.02 9.33 -2.18
CA ALA A 172 15.40 8.71 -0.91
C ALA A 172 15.45 7.17 -0.98
N VAL A 173 14.65 6.57 -1.87
CA VAL A 173 14.55 5.11 -2.01
C VAL A 173 15.39 4.51 -3.13
N GLU A 174 16.04 5.33 -3.96
CA GLU A 174 16.84 4.87 -5.10
C GLU A 174 17.88 3.79 -4.75
N ARG A 175 18.51 3.92 -3.58
CA ARG A 175 19.51 2.95 -3.11
C ARG A 175 18.94 1.54 -2.86
N TYR A 176 17.63 1.42 -2.74
CA TYR A 176 16.97 0.14 -2.47
C TYR A 176 16.31 -0.46 -3.71
N GLY A 177 16.18 0.30 -4.79
CA GLY A 177 15.61 -0.19 -6.02
C GLY A 177 14.88 0.88 -6.83
N ARG A 178 14.12 0.41 -7.80
CA ARG A 178 13.32 1.25 -8.68
C ARG A 178 12.03 1.70 -8.01
N SER A 179 11.56 2.91 -8.33
CA SER A 179 10.27 3.39 -7.86
C SER A 179 9.23 3.46 -8.99
N VAL A 180 7.98 3.19 -8.63
CA VAL A 180 6.83 3.31 -9.53
C VAL A 180 5.87 4.35 -8.97
N ILE A 181 5.60 5.37 -9.76
CA ILE A 181 4.69 6.45 -9.43
C ILE A 181 3.41 6.28 -10.22
N ILE A 182 2.30 6.11 -9.51
CA ILE A 182 0.99 5.88 -10.12
C ILE A 182 0.18 7.16 -10.07
N VAL A 183 -0.20 7.68 -11.24
CA VAL A 183 -1.04 8.88 -11.36
C VAL A 183 -2.37 8.56 -12.04
N PRO A 184 -3.43 9.32 -11.76
CA PRO A 184 -4.78 8.99 -12.20
C PRO A 184 -5.01 9.13 -13.72
N ASN A 185 -4.25 9.96 -14.43
CA ASN A 185 -4.47 10.22 -15.85
C ASN A 185 -3.20 10.56 -16.64
N LYS A 186 -3.31 10.52 -17.96
CA LYS A 186 -2.19 10.76 -18.88
C LYS A 186 -1.57 12.15 -18.77
N SER A 187 -2.36 13.19 -18.56
CA SER A 187 -1.85 14.56 -18.43
C SER A 187 -0.94 14.69 -17.20
N LEU A 188 -1.30 14.06 -16.10
CA LEU A 188 -0.45 14.03 -14.91
C LEU A 188 0.81 13.20 -15.10
N VAL A 189 0.79 12.13 -15.91
CA VAL A 189 2.02 11.40 -16.27
C VAL A 189 3.01 12.35 -16.91
N THR A 190 2.60 13.08 -17.96
CA THR A 190 3.48 13.99 -18.70
C THR A 190 3.98 15.15 -17.83
N GLN A 191 3.11 15.70 -16.97
CA GLN A 191 3.49 16.77 -16.06
C GLN A 191 4.49 16.28 -15.02
N THR A 192 4.23 15.15 -14.38
CA THR A 192 5.12 14.57 -13.36
C THR A 192 6.47 14.17 -13.98
N GLU A 193 6.47 13.63 -15.21
CA GLU A 193 7.69 13.33 -15.94
C GLU A 193 8.55 14.59 -16.14
N ALA A 194 7.95 15.69 -16.61
CA ALA A 194 8.67 16.94 -16.80
C ALA A 194 9.26 17.47 -15.49
N ASP A 195 8.51 17.40 -14.39
CA ASP A 195 8.97 17.82 -13.08
C ASP A 195 10.15 16.95 -12.59
N TYR A 196 10.11 15.64 -12.80
CA TYR A 196 11.20 14.72 -12.46
C TYR A 196 12.45 14.97 -13.28
N ILE A 197 12.30 15.19 -14.59
CA ILE A 197 13.43 15.55 -15.47
C ILE A 197 14.05 16.88 -15.01
N ASN A 198 13.24 17.87 -14.67
CA ASN A 198 13.69 19.16 -14.18
C ASN A 198 14.44 19.04 -12.84
N LEU A 199 14.09 18.06 -12.02
CA LEU A 199 14.80 17.71 -10.78
C LEU A 199 16.05 16.85 -11.03
N GLY A 200 16.35 16.49 -12.29
CA GLY A 200 17.51 15.68 -12.67
C GLY A 200 17.40 14.23 -12.25
N LEU A 201 16.18 13.69 -12.12
CA LEU A 201 15.93 12.28 -11.84
C LEU A 201 15.88 11.46 -13.12
N ASP A 202 16.38 10.22 -13.07
CA ASP A 202 16.28 9.25 -14.17
C ASP A 202 14.88 8.65 -14.20
N VAL A 203 14.02 9.20 -15.06
CA VAL A 203 12.60 8.87 -15.14
C VAL A 203 12.20 8.38 -16.51
N GLY A 204 11.31 7.41 -16.56
CA GLY A 204 10.59 6.96 -17.73
C GLY A 204 9.09 6.91 -17.49
N VAL A 205 8.33 6.69 -18.54
CA VAL A 205 6.86 6.65 -18.47
C VAL A 205 6.32 5.35 -19.07
N TYR A 206 5.28 4.82 -18.47
CA TYR A 206 4.59 3.64 -18.95
C TYR A 206 3.08 3.89 -19.09
N PHE A 207 2.68 4.38 -20.26
CA PHE A 207 1.27 4.57 -20.60
C PHE A 207 1.07 4.64 -22.13
N GLY A 208 -0.08 4.20 -22.62
CA GLY A 208 -0.40 4.23 -24.04
C GLY A 208 0.67 3.54 -24.87
N ASP A 209 1.22 4.27 -25.84
CA ASP A 209 2.27 3.79 -26.75
C ASP A 209 3.70 3.99 -26.19
N ARG A 210 3.84 4.76 -25.13
CA ARG A 210 5.13 4.98 -24.44
C ARG A 210 5.31 3.93 -23.34
N LYS A 211 6.33 3.08 -23.50
CA LYS A 211 6.62 1.95 -22.60
C LYS A 211 8.09 1.97 -22.19
N GLU A 212 8.46 2.95 -21.41
CA GLU A 212 9.82 3.17 -20.92
C GLU A 212 9.95 2.64 -19.50
N TYR A 213 10.36 1.39 -19.34
CA TYR A 213 10.41 0.72 -18.04
C TYR A 213 11.82 0.45 -17.48
N ASN A 214 12.87 0.75 -18.25
CA ASN A 214 14.27 0.55 -17.85
C ASN A 214 14.90 1.79 -17.18
N ARG A 215 14.13 2.53 -16.40
CA ARG A 215 14.56 3.73 -15.68
C ARG A 215 14.52 3.49 -14.18
N THR A 216 15.21 4.33 -13.43
CA THR A 216 15.20 4.30 -11.97
C THR A 216 13.81 4.59 -11.42
N HIS A 217 13.11 5.55 -12.01
CA HIS A 217 11.74 5.90 -11.68
C HIS A 217 10.83 5.70 -12.87
N THR A 218 9.66 5.12 -12.66
CA THR A 218 8.67 4.97 -13.73
C THR A 218 7.34 5.57 -13.33
N ILE A 219 6.83 6.48 -14.12
CA ILE A 219 5.52 7.09 -13.92
C ILE A 219 4.51 6.41 -14.84
N CYS A 220 3.41 5.96 -14.28
CA CYS A 220 2.38 5.25 -15.03
C CYS A 220 0.97 5.58 -14.55
N THR A 221 -0.03 5.13 -15.31
CA THR A 221 -1.41 5.12 -14.83
C THR A 221 -1.77 3.74 -14.30
N TRP A 222 -2.71 3.68 -13.34
CA TRP A 222 -3.19 2.40 -12.80
C TRP A 222 -3.77 1.48 -13.89
N GLN A 223 -4.38 2.06 -14.95
CA GLN A 223 -4.91 1.30 -16.08
C GLN A 223 -3.80 0.58 -16.85
N SER A 224 -2.66 1.25 -17.04
CA SER A 224 -1.50 0.66 -17.72
C SER A 224 -0.91 -0.50 -16.94
N LEU A 225 -0.78 -0.34 -15.61
CA LEU A 225 -0.35 -1.45 -14.73
C LEU A 225 -1.33 -2.61 -14.74
N ASN A 226 -2.63 -2.33 -14.65
CA ASN A 226 -3.65 -3.37 -14.67
C ASN A 226 -3.67 -4.15 -16.00
N ASN A 227 -3.43 -3.47 -17.12
CA ASN A 227 -3.31 -4.13 -18.42
C ASN A 227 -2.05 -4.99 -18.49
N MET A 228 -0.91 -4.52 -17.99
CA MET A 228 0.32 -5.30 -17.88
C MET A 228 0.08 -6.57 -17.05
N MET A 229 -0.56 -6.46 -15.89
CA MET A 229 -0.90 -7.62 -15.06
C MET A 229 -1.78 -8.64 -15.78
N LYS A 230 -2.70 -8.20 -16.62
CA LYS A 230 -3.57 -9.09 -17.41
C LYS A 230 -2.77 -9.82 -18.48
N THR A 231 -1.91 -9.13 -19.22
CA THR A 231 -1.06 -9.73 -20.25
C THR A 231 -0.03 -10.70 -19.66
N THR A 232 0.54 -10.40 -18.51
CA THR A 232 1.42 -11.34 -17.78
C THR A 232 0.68 -12.61 -17.40
N ARG A 233 -0.56 -12.52 -16.91
CA ARG A 233 -1.38 -13.69 -16.56
C ARG A 233 -1.82 -14.53 -17.76
N SER A 234 -1.98 -13.93 -18.94
CA SER A 234 -2.31 -14.65 -20.18
C SER A 234 -1.08 -15.27 -20.86
N GLY A 235 0.13 -14.99 -20.38
CA GLY A 235 1.38 -15.47 -20.98
C GLY A 235 1.77 -14.71 -22.25
N GLU A 236 1.12 -13.58 -22.55
CA GLU A 236 1.36 -12.74 -23.75
C GLU A 236 2.24 -11.52 -23.41
N ALA A 237 2.79 -11.44 -22.22
CA ALA A 237 3.56 -10.28 -21.78
C ALA A 237 4.96 -10.26 -22.40
N GLU A 238 5.29 -9.17 -23.10
CA GLU A 238 6.67 -8.87 -23.52
C GLU A 238 7.54 -8.39 -22.33
N VAL A 239 6.91 -7.97 -21.23
CA VAL A 239 7.55 -7.44 -20.02
C VAL A 239 6.83 -8.00 -18.81
N GLU A 240 7.57 -8.61 -17.90
CA GLU A 240 7.01 -9.08 -16.63
C GLU A 240 6.94 -7.92 -15.62
N ILE A 241 5.98 -8.01 -14.70
CA ILE A 241 5.86 -7.04 -13.59
C ILE A 241 7.12 -7.03 -12.74
N SER A 242 7.77 -8.19 -12.56
CA SER A 242 9.06 -8.32 -11.89
C SER A 242 10.17 -7.46 -12.48
N ASP A 243 10.20 -7.31 -13.81
CA ASP A 243 11.18 -6.46 -14.50
C ASP A 243 10.90 -4.96 -14.26
N PHE A 244 9.63 -4.65 -14.03
CA PHE A 244 9.15 -3.29 -13.81
C PHE A 244 9.33 -2.84 -12.34
N ILE A 245 9.16 -3.76 -11.40
CA ILE A 245 9.11 -3.53 -9.96
C ILE A 245 10.29 -4.25 -9.26
N ALA A 246 11.47 -4.25 -9.82
CA ALA A 246 12.63 -4.83 -9.14
C ALA A 246 13.05 -3.97 -7.93
N GLY A 247 12.69 -4.39 -6.72
CA GLY A 247 13.01 -3.70 -5.48
C GLY A 247 12.05 -2.53 -5.20
N VAL A 248 10.86 -2.83 -4.72
CA VAL A 248 9.68 -1.93 -4.73
C VAL A 248 9.75 -0.81 -3.72
N VAL A 249 9.57 0.40 -4.20
CA VAL A 249 8.83 1.43 -3.48
C VAL A 249 7.75 2.01 -4.40
N CYS A 250 6.48 1.72 -4.12
CA CYS A 250 5.37 2.47 -4.69
C CYS A 250 5.25 3.81 -3.96
N VAL A 251 5.39 4.89 -4.66
CA VAL A 251 5.15 6.24 -4.13
C VAL A 251 3.84 6.77 -4.71
#